data_a98356d7a1f192f01c20543eff50cec9
#
_entry.id   a98356d7a1f192f01c20543eff50cec9
#
_cell.length_a   1.000
_cell.length_b   1.000
_cell.length_c   1.000
_cell.angle_alpha   90.00
_cell.angle_beta   90.00
_cell.angle_gamma   90.00
#
_symmetry.space_group_name_H-M   'P 1'
#
loop_
_entity.id
_entity.type
_entity.pdbx_description
1 polymer ?
#
loop_
_entity_poly.entity_id
_entity_poly.type
_entity_poly.pdbx_seq_one_letter_code
_entity_poly.pdbx_strand_id
1 'polypeptide(L)'
;MLFRSGLNEEQAKRGGLNPKMFNSFLDGSKPAIESTAVSNATGLTPAPDGLAFPPCSVEDLPFVMRPISEGGQLHHKGQVEVASSLEKDGRAIPYEIRKGVWVVFEASTEYQKNCFEEYMLQTDPSGRYSVMYKRWHLIGLEVGMSVASVGLRKEPTGCPIGFHADVIATAKRDLKPGEMLDGEGGYTVYGKLFPSEKSTGLGSLPLGLAHNVKLLKPIKAGQSLTYADVQMDESLTAVKLRREMERLFAPAAAKIAAQ
;
A
#
# COMPACT_ATOMS: atom_id res chain seq x y z
N MET A 1 -1.30 -16.10 4.92
CA MET A 1 -2.61 -16.42 5.56
C MET A 1 -3.26 -15.09 5.93
N LEU A 2 -3.97 -14.50 5.00
CA LEU A 2 -4.57 -13.19 5.14
C LEU A 2 -5.81 -13.29 6.04
N PHE A 3 -5.70 -12.71 7.19
CA PHE A 3 -6.74 -12.17 8.08
C PHE A 3 -8.17 -12.66 7.84
N ARG A 4 -8.46 -13.89 8.25
CA ARG A 4 -9.82 -14.44 8.24
C ARG A 4 -10.62 -14.08 9.50
N SER A 5 -9.98 -13.48 10.49
CA SER A 5 -10.60 -13.07 11.75
C SER A 5 -10.59 -11.55 11.88
N GLY A 6 -11.45 -10.88 11.14
CA GLY A 6 -11.76 -9.48 11.40
C GLY A 6 -12.42 -9.31 12.78
N LEU A 7 -12.39 -8.11 13.30
CA LEU A 7 -13.18 -7.72 14.45
C LEU A 7 -14.66 -7.95 14.08
N ASN A 8 -15.41 -8.67 14.88
CA ASN A 8 -16.83 -8.77 14.64
C ASN A 8 -17.53 -7.44 14.98
N GLU A 9 -18.73 -7.23 14.45
CA GLU A 9 -19.46 -5.98 14.65
C GLU A 9 -19.68 -5.64 16.13
N GLU A 10 -19.88 -6.66 16.96
CA GLU A 10 -20.12 -6.47 18.38
C GLU A 10 -18.86 -5.97 19.11
N GLN A 11 -17.70 -6.55 18.79
CA GLN A 11 -16.42 -6.09 19.35
C GLN A 11 -16.09 -4.66 18.90
N ALA A 12 -16.36 -4.32 17.63
CA ALA A 12 -16.16 -2.97 17.12
C ALA A 12 -17.07 -1.97 17.82
N LYS A 13 -18.34 -2.30 17.99
CA LYS A 13 -19.32 -1.44 18.71
C LYS A 13 -18.89 -1.20 20.16
N ARG A 14 -18.41 -2.23 20.89
CA ARG A 14 -17.89 -2.06 22.26
C ARG A 14 -16.71 -1.11 22.34
N GLY A 15 -15.84 -1.10 21.33
CA GLY A 15 -14.70 -0.21 21.24
C GLY A 15 -14.99 1.16 20.62
N GLY A 16 -16.25 1.46 20.23
CA GLY A 16 -16.60 2.67 19.51
C GLY A 16 -15.97 2.77 18.12
N LEU A 17 -15.60 1.64 17.52
CA LEU A 17 -14.88 1.56 16.25
C LEU A 17 -15.84 1.30 15.07
N ASN A 18 -15.48 1.81 13.90
CA ASN A 18 -16.13 1.42 12.65
C ASN A 18 -15.60 0.02 12.23
N PRO A 19 -16.46 -1.02 12.13
CA PRO A 19 -16.03 -2.38 11.80
C PRO A 19 -15.31 -2.47 10.46
N LYS A 20 -15.81 -1.80 9.42
CA LYS A 20 -15.20 -1.82 8.08
C LYS A 20 -13.81 -1.18 8.08
N MET A 21 -13.68 -0.02 8.73
CA MET A 21 -12.39 0.65 8.85
C MET A 21 -11.38 -0.24 9.58
N PHE A 22 -11.79 -0.87 10.69
CA PHE A 22 -10.89 -1.75 11.44
C PHE A 22 -10.49 -2.99 10.62
N ASN A 23 -11.43 -3.59 9.90
CA ASN A 23 -11.15 -4.73 9.04
C ASN A 23 -10.20 -4.39 7.89
N SER A 24 -10.18 -3.16 7.39
CA SER A 24 -9.25 -2.72 6.35
C SER A 24 -7.78 -2.70 6.81
N PHE A 25 -7.53 -2.54 8.10
CA PHE A 25 -6.18 -2.74 8.66
C PHE A 25 -5.78 -4.22 8.67
N LEU A 26 -6.74 -5.10 8.96
CA LEU A 26 -6.48 -6.53 9.11
C LEU A 26 -6.35 -7.26 7.78
N ASP A 27 -7.07 -6.82 6.75
CA ASP A 27 -7.08 -7.45 5.43
C ASP A 27 -6.02 -6.93 4.46
N GLY A 28 -5.22 -5.94 4.90
CA GLY A 28 -4.16 -5.34 4.10
C GLY A 28 -4.60 -4.19 3.18
N SER A 29 -5.90 -3.87 3.12
CA SER A 29 -6.41 -2.76 2.27
C SER A 29 -5.84 -1.41 2.70
N LYS A 30 -5.87 -1.12 4.01
CA LYS A 30 -5.37 0.16 4.53
C LYS A 30 -3.87 0.34 4.29
N PRO A 31 -2.99 -0.65 4.62
CA PRO A 31 -1.58 -0.58 4.24
C PRO A 31 -1.35 -0.38 2.73
N ALA A 32 -2.14 -1.03 1.87
CA ALA A 32 -2.04 -0.84 0.42
C ALA A 32 -2.41 0.58 0.00
N ILE A 33 -3.47 1.18 0.57
CA ILE A 33 -3.89 2.55 0.30
C ILE A 33 -2.80 3.54 0.72
N GLU A 34 -2.24 3.39 1.92
CA GLU A 34 -1.18 4.26 2.43
C GLU A 34 0.09 4.14 1.60
N SER A 35 0.51 2.92 1.26
CA SER A 35 1.67 2.68 0.39
C SER A 35 1.47 3.26 -1.02
N THR A 36 0.24 3.23 -1.55
CA THR A 36 -0.10 3.89 -2.82
C THR A 36 0.08 5.40 -2.74
N ALA A 37 -0.41 6.02 -1.66
CA ALA A 37 -0.24 7.45 -1.44
C ALA A 37 1.25 7.84 -1.37
N VAL A 38 2.05 7.07 -0.64
CA VAL A 38 3.51 7.25 -0.55
C VAL A 38 4.16 7.09 -1.93
N SER A 39 3.85 6.01 -2.66
CA SER A 39 4.40 5.78 -4.01
C SER A 39 4.11 6.94 -4.96
N ASN A 40 2.86 7.36 -5.01
CA ASN A 40 2.44 8.42 -5.94
C ASN A 40 2.98 9.80 -5.56
N ALA A 41 3.36 10.02 -4.28
CA ALA A 41 3.94 11.27 -3.80
C ALA A 41 5.47 11.31 -3.85
N THR A 42 6.15 10.16 -3.93
CA THR A 42 7.62 10.07 -3.81
C THR A 42 8.31 9.48 -5.03
N GLY A 43 7.58 8.81 -5.92
CA GLY A 43 8.14 8.05 -7.04
C GLY A 43 8.64 6.65 -6.66
N LEU A 44 8.51 6.24 -5.40
CA LEU A 44 8.75 4.86 -4.99
C LEU A 44 7.71 3.95 -5.65
N THR A 45 8.04 2.68 -5.87
CA THR A 45 7.16 1.73 -6.56
C THR A 45 6.89 0.49 -5.72
N PRO A 46 5.73 -0.16 -5.83
CA PRO A 46 5.50 -1.45 -5.17
C PRO A 46 6.21 -2.60 -5.90
N ALA A 47 6.43 -3.69 -5.19
CA ALA A 47 6.84 -4.94 -5.83
C ALA A 47 5.78 -5.43 -6.83
N PRO A 48 6.15 -6.25 -7.85
CA PRO A 48 5.21 -6.72 -8.87
C PRO A 48 3.98 -7.44 -8.34
N ASP A 49 4.10 -8.11 -7.19
CA ASP A 49 3.01 -8.85 -6.55
C ASP A 49 2.41 -8.15 -5.33
N GLY A 50 2.80 -6.90 -5.10
CA GLY A 50 2.32 -6.05 -4.00
C GLY A 50 3.12 -6.22 -2.71
N LEU A 51 2.50 -5.88 -1.58
CA LEU A 51 3.14 -5.94 -0.27
C LEU A 51 3.38 -7.39 0.17
N ALA A 52 4.59 -7.68 0.62
CA ALA A 52 5.02 -9.00 1.10
C ALA A 52 4.93 -9.13 2.63
N PHE A 53 4.88 -8.00 3.35
CA PHE A 53 4.86 -7.94 4.80
C PHE A 53 5.98 -8.76 5.45
N PRO A 54 7.26 -8.53 5.12
CA PRO A 54 8.36 -9.26 5.72
C PRO A 54 8.38 -9.06 7.25
N PRO A 55 8.55 -10.12 8.04
CA PRO A 55 8.79 -10.03 9.47
C PRO A 55 10.06 -9.22 9.74
N CYS A 56 9.96 -8.18 10.58
CA CYS A 56 11.08 -7.31 10.80
C CYS A 56 10.97 -6.56 12.14
N SER A 57 12.05 -6.55 12.93
CA SER A 57 12.21 -5.64 14.06
C SER A 57 12.78 -4.29 13.60
N VAL A 58 12.79 -3.30 14.49
CA VAL A 58 13.46 -2.01 14.22
C VAL A 58 14.95 -2.22 13.91
N GLU A 59 15.56 -3.14 14.64
CA GLU A 59 17.00 -3.42 14.54
C GLU A 59 17.37 -4.17 13.24
N ASP A 60 16.40 -4.91 12.66
CA ASP A 60 16.63 -5.68 11.44
C ASP A 60 16.36 -4.88 10.16
N LEU A 61 15.82 -3.66 10.25
CA LEU A 61 15.45 -2.87 9.07
C LEU A 61 16.55 -2.74 8.02
N PRO A 62 17.83 -2.39 8.35
CA PRO A 62 18.88 -2.27 7.35
C PRO A 62 19.26 -3.61 6.68
N PHE A 63 18.90 -4.73 7.31
CA PHE A 63 19.21 -6.08 6.81
C PHE A 63 18.06 -6.61 5.94
N VAL A 64 16.83 -6.43 6.38
CA VAL A 64 15.63 -7.00 5.75
C VAL A 64 15.14 -6.12 4.60
N MET A 65 15.10 -4.81 4.79
CA MET A 65 14.48 -3.86 3.86
C MET A 65 15.47 -3.32 2.81
N ARG A 66 16.23 -4.21 2.20
CA ARG A 66 17.09 -3.98 1.04
C ARG A 66 16.80 -5.02 -0.04
N PRO A 67 17.29 -4.83 -1.28
CA PRO A 67 17.01 -5.77 -2.38
C PRO A 67 17.49 -7.20 -2.10
N ILE A 68 16.76 -8.18 -2.62
CA ILE A 68 17.15 -9.60 -2.58
C ILE A 68 18.54 -9.80 -3.21
N SER A 69 18.85 -9.09 -4.29
CA SER A 69 20.17 -9.13 -4.94
C SER A 69 21.30 -8.69 -4.04
N GLU A 70 21.00 -8.00 -2.94
CA GLU A 70 21.97 -7.50 -1.95
C GLU A 70 21.77 -8.15 -0.57
N GLY A 71 21.07 -9.27 -0.53
CA GLY A 71 20.86 -10.10 0.66
C GLY A 71 19.70 -9.68 1.57
N GLY A 72 18.81 -8.79 1.10
CA GLY A 72 17.57 -8.42 1.80
C GLY A 72 16.34 -9.18 1.31
N GLN A 73 15.16 -8.60 1.47
CA GLN A 73 13.88 -9.21 1.09
C GLN A 73 13.06 -8.38 0.09
N LEU A 74 13.49 -7.18 -0.28
CA LEU A 74 12.79 -6.35 -1.25
C LEU A 74 13.10 -6.79 -2.69
N HIS A 75 12.13 -6.62 -3.57
CA HIS A 75 12.29 -6.96 -4.99
C HIS A 75 13.31 -6.02 -5.67
N HIS A 76 13.30 -4.73 -5.35
CA HIS A 76 14.16 -3.70 -5.97
C HIS A 76 14.43 -2.53 -5.03
N LYS A 77 15.38 -1.67 -5.39
CA LYS A 77 15.63 -0.38 -4.71
C LYS A 77 14.49 0.59 -5.02
N GLY A 78 14.15 1.43 -4.03
CA GLY A 78 13.04 2.38 -4.18
C GLY A 78 11.65 1.72 -4.08
N GLN A 79 11.57 0.58 -3.38
CA GLN A 79 10.31 -0.11 -3.12
C GLN A 79 9.61 0.42 -1.88
N VAL A 80 8.27 0.55 -1.94
CA VAL A 80 7.42 0.67 -0.75
C VAL A 80 7.11 -0.71 -0.19
N GLU A 81 7.18 -0.84 1.14
CA GLU A 81 6.87 -2.10 1.82
C GLU A 81 6.33 -1.83 3.23
N VAL A 82 5.66 -2.81 3.81
CA VAL A 82 5.14 -2.78 5.18
C VAL A 82 5.75 -3.93 5.97
N ALA A 83 6.41 -3.60 7.07
CA ALA A 83 6.98 -4.60 7.97
C ALA A 83 5.87 -5.29 8.78
N SER A 84 5.94 -6.62 8.88
CA SER A 84 5.09 -7.38 9.79
C SER A 84 5.64 -7.32 11.21
N SER A 85 4.75 -7.17 12.20
CA SER A 85 5.06 -7.30 13.62
C SER A 85 4.98 -8.73 14.14
N LEU A 86 4.62 -9.66 13.25
CA LEU A 86 4.51 -11.08 13.55
C LEU A 86 5.36 -11.89 12.59
N GLU A 87 5.97 -12.94 13.11
CA GLU A 87 6.55 -14.01 12.31
C GLU A 87 5.48 -14.73 11.48
N LYS A 88 5.91 -15.50 10.47
CA LYS A 88 4.99 -16.28 9.62
C LYS A 88 4.18 -17.34 10.40
N ASP A 89 4.69 -17.79 11.52
CA ASP A 89 4.01 -18.73 12.43
C ASP A 89 3.12 -18.03 13.48
N GLY A 90 3.08 -16.70 13.47
CA GLY A 90 2.24 -15.89 14.36
C GLY A 90 2.91 -15.45 15.67
N ARG A 91 4.18 -15.81 15.90
CA ARG A 91 4.94 -15.30 17.06
C ARG A 91 5.18 -13.81 16.93
N ALA A 92 5.10 -13.09 18.05
CA ALA A 92 5.43 -11.66 18.09
C ALA A 92 6.93 -11.44 17.90
N ILE A 93 7.27 -10.41 17.14
CA ILE A 93 8.65 -9.96 16.93
C ILE A 93 9.03 -8.99 18.06
N PRO A 94 10.13 -9.23 18.82
CA PRO A 94 10.63 -8.25 19.75
C PRO A 94 11.02 -6.96 19.03
N TYR A 95 10.78 -5.80 19.67
CA TYR A 95 11.08 -4.48 19.08
C TYR A 95 10.44 -4.25 17.71
N GLU A 96 9.22 -4.73 17.55
CA GLU A 96 8.43 -4.60 16.32
C GLU A 96 8.08 -3.14 15.99
N ILE A 97 7.72 -2.88 14.73
CA ILE A 97 7.59 -1.53 14.16
C ILE A 97 6.14 -0.99 14.27
N ARG A 98 5.25 -1.64 15.00
CA ARG A 98 3.83 -1.24 15.09
C ARG A 98 3.69 0.26 15.36
N LYS A 99 2.86 0.93 14.54
CA LYS A 99 2.63 2.38 14.58
C LYS A 99 3.86 3.24 14.26
N GLY A 100 4.92 2.67 13.68
CA GLY A 100 6.09 3.40 13.26
C GLY A 100 6.15 3.60 11.74
N VAL A 101 7.01 4.53 11.33
CA VAL A 101 7.37 4.75 9.92
C VAL A 101 8.88 4.65 9.80
N TRP A 102 9.36 4.04 8.74
CA TRP A 102 10.78 3.82 8.52
C TRP A 102 11.17 4.16 7.08
N VAL A 103 12.42 4.54 6.93
CA VAL A 103 13.08 4.72 5.63
C VAL A 103 14.45 4.08 5.71
N VAL A 104 14.71 3.08 4.88
CA VAL A 104 16.06 2.53 4.68
C VAL A 104 16.70 3.26 3.51
N PHE A 105 17.92 3.72 3.69
CA PHE A 105 18.66 4.47 2.69
C PHE A 105 20.07 3.91 2.51
N GLU A 106 20.64 4.12 1.33
CA GLU A 106 21.93 3.59 0.93
C GLU A 106 22.96 4.70 0.83
N ALA A 107 24.17 4.42 1.32
CA ALA A 107 25.35 5.25 1.06
C ALA A 107 25.80 5.07 -0.40
N SER A 108 25.73 6.13 -1.19
CA SER A 108 26.13 6.13 -2.60
C SER A 108 27.65 6.24 -2.80
N THR A 109 28.37 6.67 -1.76
CA THR A 109 29.83 6.88 -1.78
C THR A 109 30.49 6.28 -0.55
N GLU A 110 31.80 5.97 -0.66
CA GLU A 110 32.59 5.52 0.50
C GLU A 110 32.64 6.59 1.60
N TYR A 111 32.64 7.88 1.24
CA TYR A 111 32.57 8.96 2.21
C TYR A 111 31.28 8.88 3.06
N GLN A 112 30.12 8.69 2.43
CA GLN A 112 28.87 8.54 3.16
C GLN A 112 28.86 7.30 4.06
N LYS A 113 29.41 6.18 3.56
CA LYS A 113 29.56 4.96 4.37
C LYS A 113 30.43 5.19 5.61
N ASN A 114 31.57 5.86 5.45
CA ASN A 114 32.43 6.23 6.57
C ASN A 114 31.71 7.16 7.56
N CYS A 115 30.88 8.08 7.06
CA CYS A 115 30.04 8.91 7.93
C CYS A 115 29.06 8.06 8.74
N PHE A 116 28.44 7.02 8.15
CA PHE A 116 27.54 6.14 8.90
C PHE A 116 28.27 5.46 10.07
N GLU A 117 29.50 4.98 9.84
CA GLU A 117 30.33 4.39 10.87
C GLU A 117 30.72 5.41 11.93
N GLU A 118 31.21 6.58 11.53
CA GLU A 118 31.67 7.64 12.43
C GLU A 118 30.54 8.17 13.33
N TYR A 119 29.35 8.31 12.77
CA TYR A 119 28.16 8.69 13.54
C TYR A 119 27.47 7.52 14.26
N MET A 120 28.07 6.33 14.24
CA MET A 120 27.55 5.12 14.89
C MET A 120 26.10 4.79 14.49
N LEU A 121 25.76 4.99 13.22
CA LEU A 121 24.45 4.60 12.71
C LEU A 121 24.37 3.07 12.66
N GLN A 122 23.17 2.55 12.90
CA GLN A 122 22.91 1.14 12.68
C GLN A 122 22.93 0.85 11.18
N THR A 123 23.82 -0.04 10.75
CA THR A 123 23.98 -0.42 9.35
C THR A 123 23.89 -1.93 9.16
N ASP A 124 23.69 -2.35 7.92
CA ASP A 124 23.90 -3.72 7.48
C ASP A 124 25.42 -4.09 7.54
N PRO A 125 25.79 -5.38 7.35
CA PRO A 125 27.20 -5.80 7.42
C PRO A 125 28.12 -5.14 6.38
N SER A 126 27.57 -4.63 5.28
CA SER A 126 28.34 -3.89 4.28
C SER A 126 28.65 -2.45 4.69
N GLY A 127 27.98 -1.93 5.71
CA GLY A 127 28.01 -0.53 6.12
C GLY A 127 27.30 0.44 5.16
N ARG A 128 26.62 -0.08 4.14
CA ARG A 128 25.99 0.74 3.10
C ARG A 128 24.55 1.11 3.38
N TYR A 129 23.80 0.25 4.05
CA TYR A 129 22.40 0.50 4.34
C TYR A 129 22.22 0.91 5.79
N SER A 130 21.52 2.01 5.98
CA SER A 130 21.12 2.51 7.30
C SER A 130 19.64 2.85 7.31
N VAL A 131 19.09 3.19 8.49
CA VAL A 131 17.66 3.42 8.66
C VAL A 131 17.38 4.69 9.44
N MET A 132 16.35 5.41 9.03
CA MET A 132 15.64 6.39 9.85
C MET A 132 14.32 5.79 10.29
N TYR A 133 14.05 5.85 11.59
CA TYR A 133 12.85 5.28 12.18
C TYR A 133 12.14 6.30 13.04
N LYS A 134 10.86 6.56 12.71
CA LYS A 134 9.95 7.34 13.53
C LYS A 134 9.03 6.38 14.28
N ARG A 135 9.20 6.27 15.58
CA ARG A 135 8.50 5.30 16.41
C ARG A 135 6.98 5.46 16.43
N TRP A 136 6.49 6.69 16.36
CA TRP A 136 5.08 6.98 16.51
C TRP A 136 4.53 7.71 15.29
N HIS A 137 3.57 7.08 14.63
CA HIS A 137 2.69 7.69 13.65
C HIS A 137 1.25 7.51 14.16
N LEU A 138 0.76 8.50 14.90
CA LEU A 138 -0.53 8.43 15.58
C LEU A 138 -1.56 9.28 14.82
N ILE A 139 -2.63 8.63 14.39
CA ILE A 139 -3.73 9.26 13.64
C ILE A 139 -4.29 10.45 14.44
N GLY A 140 -4.38 11.60 13.76
CA GLY A 140 -4.93 12.85 14.32
C GLY A 140 -3.92 13.70 15.11
N LEU A 141 -2.89 13.11 15.74
CA LEU A 141 -1.92 13.91 16.52
C LEU A 141 -1.00 14.75 15.62
N GLU A 142 -0.77 14.33 14.41
CA GLU A 142 0.12 15.02 13.46
C GLU A 142 -0.63 15.88 12.44
N VAL A 143 -1.95 15.85 12.43
CA VAL A 143 -2.78 16.63 11.49
C VAL A 143 -2.53 18.13 11.59
N GLY A 144 -2.17 18.61 12.78
CA GLY A 144 -1.82 20.02 13.01
C GLY A 144 -0.67 20.50 12.13
N MET A 145 0.28 19.63 11.79
CA MET A 145 1.38 19.95 10.86
C MET A 145 0.86 20.24 9.45
N SER A 146 -0.10 19.45 8.96
CA SER A 146 -0.73 19.68 7.66
C SER A 146 -1.56 20.95 7.64
N VAL A 147 -2.33 21.19 8.70
CA VAL A 147 -3.11 22.43 8.86
C VAL A 147 -2.20 23.65 8.88
N ALA A 148 -1.12 23.62 9.66
CA ALA A 148 -0.14 24.71 9.73
C ALA A 148 0.59 24.92 8.40
N SER A 149 0.99 23.85 7.70
CA SER A 149 1.63 23.96 6.39
C SER A 149 0.73 24.68 5.38
N VAL A 150 -0.54 24.26 5.28
CA VAL A 150 -1.50 24.93 4.37
C VAL A 150 -1.85 26.33 4.86
N GLY A 151 -2.10 26.50 6.16
CA GLY A 151 -2.53 27.80 6.73
C GLY A 151 -1.47 28.89 6.64
N LEU A 152 -0.22 28.55 6.96
CA LEU A 152 0.87 29.51 7.07
C LEU A 152 1.71 29.60 5.79
N ARG A 153 2.04 28.47 5.16
CA ARG A 153 2.94 28.43 4.00
C ARG A 153 2.23 28.27 2.66
N LYS A 154 0.92 27.95 2.66
CA LYS A 154 0.12 27.65 1.48
C LYS A 154 0.65 26.44 0.68
N GLU A 155 1.25 25.49 1.36
CA GLU A 155 1.87 24.30 0.80
C GLU A 155 1.20 23.04 1.32
N PRO A 156 0.95 22.01 0.50
CA PRO A 156 0.54 20.71 0.97
C PRO A 156 1.69 20.03 1.74
N THR A 157 1.39 19.16 2.68
CA THR A 157 2.42 18.29 3.32
C THR A 157 2.85 17.13 2.45
N GLY A 158 2.14 16.87 1.38
CA GLY A 158 2.44 15.91 0.34
C GLY A 158 1.36 15.96 -0.74
N CYS A 159 1.73 15.69 -1.97
CA CYS A 159 0.81 15.58 -3.09
C CYS A 159 1.35 14.55 -4.09
N PRO A 160 0.48 13.91 -4.89
CA PRO A 160 0.95 13.03 -5.96
C PRO A 160 1.81 13.79 -6.98
N ILE A 161 2.94 13.19 -7.36
CA ILE A 161 3.81 13.67 -8.44
C ILE A 161 3.68 12.80 -9.69
N GLY A 162 3.00 11.65 -9.58
CA GLY A 162 2.80 10.69 -10.66
C GLY A 162 1.83 9.58 -10.27
N PHE A 163 1.64 8.64 -11.19
CA PHE A 163 0.85 7.44 -10.98
C PHE A 163 1.78 6.22 -11.02
N HIS A 164 2.31 5.83 -9.88
CA HIS A 164 3.30 4.75 -9.71
C HIS A 164 2.69 3.49 -9.12
N ALA A 165 1.63 3.63 -8.36
CA ALA A 165 0.97 2.53 -7.67
C ALA A 165 -0.54 2.68 -7.68
N ASP A 166 -1.25 1.56 -7.53
CA ASP A 166 -2.69 1.47 -7.52
C ASP A 166 -3.18 0.41 -6.52
N VAL A 167 -4.38 0.59 -5.97
CA VAL A 167 -5.01 -0.39 -5.06
C VAL A 167 -6.17 -1.05 -5.76
N ILE A 168 -6.04 -2.36 -5.98
CA ILE A 168 -6.94 -3.15 -6.79
C ILE A 168 -7.85 -4.00 -5.92
N ALA A 169 -9.15 -4.04 -6.26
CA ALA A 169 -10.10 -4.92 -5.63
C ALA A 169 -9.75 -6.38 -5.92
N THR A 170 -9.54 -7.16 -4.86
CA THR A 170 -9.20 -8.58 -4.93
C THR A 170 -10.19 -9.37 -4.08
N ALA A 171 -10.71 -10.47 -4.60
CA ALA A 171 -11.75 -11.26 -3.94
C ALA A 171 -11.25 -11.93 -2.66
N LYS A 172 -11.96 -11.76 -1.55
CA LYS A 172 -11.68 -12.44 -0.26
C LYS A 172 -12.13 -13.89 -0.26
N ARG A 173 -13.12 -14.22 -1.04
CA ARG A 173 -13.75 -15.53 -1.17
C ARG A 173 -14.22 -15.74 -2.61
N ASP A 174 -14.71 -16.93 -2.92
CA ASP A 174 -15.42 -17.17 -4.18
C ASP A 174 -16.68 -16.28 -4.22
N LEU A 175 -16.82 -15.54 -5.30
CA LEU A 175 -17.94 -14.63 -5.55
C LEU A 175 -18.76 -15.13 -6.75
N LYS A 176 -20.07 -14.92 -6.70
CA LYS A 176 -21.02 -15.34 -7.75
C LYS A 176 -21.52 -14.14 -8.55
N PRO A 177 -21.91 -14.34 -9.82
CA PRO A 177 -22.61 -13.31 -10.59
C PRO A 177 -23.86 -12.81 -9.84
N GLY A 178 -24.08 -11.50 -9.88
CA GLY A 178 -25.19 -10.84 -9.19
C GLY A 178 -24.88 -10.40 -7.76
N GLU A 179 -23.80 -10.85 -7.15
CA GLU A 179 -23.38 -10.34 -5.83
C GLU A 179 -22.99 -8.85 -5.94
N MET A 180 -23.29 -8.11 -4.88
CA MET A 180 -22.88 -6.71 -4.74
C MET A 180 -21.54 -6.63 -4.01
N LEU A 181 -20.58 -5.93 -4.59
CA LEU A 181 -19.31 -5.64 -3.93
C LEU A 181 -19.54 -4.60 -2.83
N ASP A 182 -18.92 -4.82 -1.67
CA ASP A 182 -19.10 -3.99 -0.48
C ASP A 182 -17.88 -3.13 -0.12
N GLY A 183 -16.84 -3.19 -0.96
CA GLY A 183 -15.67 -2.32 -0.92
C GLY A 183 -14.71 -2.59 0.23
N GLU A 184 -13.95 -1.55 0.59
CA GLU A 184 -12.93 -1.59 1.62
C GLU A 184 -13.48 -2.08 2.97
N GLY A 185 -12.76 -3.01 3.60
CA GLY A 185 -13.10 -3.56 4.91
C GLY A 185 -14.37 -4.40 4.95
N GLY A 186 -14.99 -4.66 3.78
CA GLY A 186 -16.16 -5.51 3.64
C GLY A 186 -15.84 -7.00 3.57
N TYR A 187 -16.81 -7.80 3.12
CA TYR A 187 -16.73 -9.27 3.06
C TYR A 187 -16.37 -9.80 1.68
N THR A 188 -16.50 -8.98 0.64
CA THR A 188 -16.35 -9.42 -0.74
C THR A 188 -14.95 -9.23 -1.27
N VAL A 189 -14.36 -8.05 -1.04
CA VAL A 189 -13.06 -7.67 -1.59
C VAL A 189 -12.14 -7.06 -0.56
N TYR A 190 -10.84 -7.07 -0.85
CA TYR A 190 -9.80 -6.32 -0.15
C TYR A 190 -8.91 -5.62 -1.18
N GLY A 191 -8.13 -4.64 -0.72
CA GLY A 191 -7.19 -3.90 -1.56
C GLY A 191 -5.85 -4.60 -1.68
N LYS A 192 -5.43 -4.90 -2.91
CA LYS A 192 -4.08 -5.38 -3.22
C LYS A 192 -3.30 -4.28 -3.94
N LEU A 193 -2.10 -4.01 -3.46
CA LEU A 193 -1.21 -3.01 -4.07
C LEU A 193 -0.60 -3.57 -5.37
N PHE A 194 -0.67 -2.79 -6.45
CA PHE A 194 -0.02 -3.12 -7.72
C PHE A 194 0.79 -1.93 -8.24
N PRO A 195 1.86 -2.17 -9.03
CA PRO A 195 2.41 -1.16 -9.91
C PRO A 195 1.34 -0.63 -10.86
N SER A 196 1.32 0.67 -11.10
CA SER A 196 0.29 1.32 -11.94
C SER A 196 0.22 0.75 -13.37
N GLU A 197 1.36 0.43 -13.95
CA GLU A 197 1.43 -0.21 -15.28
C GLU A 197 0.74 -1.58 -15.32
N LYS A 198 0.94 -2.38 -14.27
CA LYS A 198 0.27 -3.69 -14.13
C LYS A 198 -1.23 -3.52 -13.97
N SER A 199 -1.64 -2.57 -13.13
CA SER A 199 -3.05 -2.27 -12.91
C SER A 199 -3.76 -1.84 -14.19
N THR A 200 -3.21 -0.86 -14.90
CA THR A 200 -3.78 -0.33 -16.14
C THR A 200 -3.73 -1.36 -17.28
N GLY A 201 -2.64 -2.11 -17.41
CA GLY A 201 -2.50 -3.16 -18.41
C GLY A 201 -3.50 -4.29 -18.27
N LEU A 202 -3.92 -4.59 -17.04
CA LEU A 202 -4.95 -5.60 -16.74
C LEU A 202 -6.38 -5.04 -16.77
N GLY A 203 -6.57 -3.72 -16.90
CA GLY A 203 -7.87 -3.07 -16.74
C GLY A 203 -8.47 -3.32 -15.35
N SER A 204 -7.64 -3.32 -14.33
CA SER A 204 -8.01 -3.68 -12.95
C SER A 204 -9.04 -2.72 -12.37
N LEU A 205 -9.96 -3.26 -11.55
CA LEU A 205 -10.93 -2.47 -10.82
C LEU A 205 -10.31 -1.85 -9.57
N PRO A 206 -10.20 -0.51 -9.46
CA PRO A 206 -9.73 0.12 -8.24
C PRO A 206 -10.63 -0.20 -7.05
N LEU A 207 -10.04 -0.42 -5.87
CA LEU A 207 -10.79 -0.70 -4.65
C LEU A 207 -11.82 0.39 -4.32
N GLY A 208 -11.46 1.66 -4.53
CA GLY A 208 -12.34 2.80 -4.29
C GLY A 208 -13.60 2.82 -5.16
N LEU A 209 -13.61 2.11 -6.29
CA LEU A 209 -14.77 1.96 -7.17
C LEU A 209 -15.52 0.64 -6.96
N ALA A 210 -15.08 -0.22 -6.03
CA ALA A 210 -15.68 -1.52 -5.74
C ALA A 210 -16.78 -1.45 -4.66
N HIS A 211 -17.45 -0.32 -4.51
CA HIS A 211 -18.54 -0.12 -3.56
C HIS A 211 -19.90 -0.10 -4.27
N ASN A 212 -20.82 -0.94 -3.81
CA ASN A 212 -22.19 -1.03 -4.36
C ASN A 212 -22.21 -1.30 -5.87
N VAL A 213 -21.29 -2.11 -6.35
CA VAL A 213 -21.14 -2.47 -7.75
C VAL A 213 -21.48 -3.93 -7.94
N LYS A 214 -22.34 -4.25 -8.93
CA LYS A 214 -22.81 -5.60 -9.18
C LYS A 214 -21.80 -6.40 -9.98
N LEU A 215 -21.51 -7.62 -9.51
CA LEU A 215 -20.63 -8.56 -10.19
C LEU A 215 -21.35 -9.24 -11.38
N LEU A 216 -20.69 -9.31 -12.52
CA LEU A 216 -21.22 -9.92 -13.76
C LEU A 216 -20.75 -11.36 -13.96
N LYS A 217 -19.57 -11.72 -13.45
CA LYS A 217 -18.91 -13.01 -13.66
C LYS A 217 -18.52 -13.66 -12.33
N PRO A 218 -18.36 -15.00 -12.28
CA PRO A 218 -17.83 -15.65 -11.10
C PRO A 218 -16.35 -15.29 -10.93
N ILE A 219 -15.92 -14.99 -9.70
CA ILE A 219 -14.53 -14.66 -9.36
C ILE A 219 -14.08 -15.59 -8.22
N LYS A 220 -12.87 -16.14 -8.35
CA LYS A 220 -12.28 -17.00 -7.33
C LYS A 220 -11.59 -16.20 -6.23
N ALA A 221 -11.57 -16.76 -5.03
CA ALA A 221 -10.82 -16.19 -3.91
C ALA A 221 -9.35 -15.90 -4.30
N GLY A 222 -8.88 -14.69 -3.98
CA GLY A 222 -7.52 -14.23 -4.33
C GLY A 222 -7.35 -13.69 -5.75
N GLN A 223 -8.37 -13.79 -6.60
CA GLN A 223 -8.36 -13.20 -7.93
C GLN A 223 -8.65 -11.70 -7.86
N SER A 224 -7.84 -10.89 -8.55
CA SER A 224 -8.08 -9.46 -8.73
C SER A 224 -9.19 -9.25 -9.77
N LEU A 225 -10.06 -8.28 -9.50
CA LEU A 225 -11.17 -7.92 -10.37
C LEU A 225 -10.74 -6.89 -11.41
N THR A 226 -11.43 -6.93 -12.54
CA THR A 226 -11.29 -5.95 -13.62
C THR A 226 -12.60 -5.19 -13.82
N TYR A 227 -12.57 -4.10 -14.57
CA TYR A 227 -13.81 -3.40 -14.97
C TYR A 227 -14.77 -4.29 -15.75
N ALA A 228 -14.26 -5.28 -16.52
CA ALA A 228 -15.07 -6.21 -17.29
C ALA A 228 -15.83 -7.24 -16.44
N ASP A 229 -15.53 -7.32 -15.16
CA ASP A 229 -16.16 -8.25 -14.22
C ASP A 229 -17.36 -7.65 -13.49
N VAL A 230 -17.58 -6.33 -13.64
CA VAL A 230 -18.59 -5.58 -12.89
C VAL A 230 -19.46 -4.71 -13.78
N GLN A 231 -20.68 -4.45 -13.32
CA GLN A 231 -21.57 -3.48 -13.94
C GLN A 231 -21.26 -2.08 -13.40
N MET A 232 -20.31 -1.38 -14.07
CA MET A 232 -19.89 -0.04 -13.67
C MET A 232 -20.86 1.02 -14.19
N ASP A 233 -21.19 1.98 -13.34
CA ASP A 233 -21.91 3.20 -13.76
C ASP A 233 -20.91 4.25 -14.24
N GLU A 234 -20.70 4.32 -15.56
CA GLU A 234 -19.76 5.26 -16.19
C GLU A 234 -20.24 6.73 -16.09
N SER A 235 -21.45 6.99 -15.59
CA SER A 235 -21.96 8.36 -15.40
C SER A 235 -21.41 9.02 -14.14
N LEU A 236 -20.92 8.25 -13.19
CA LEU A 236 -20.38 8.72 -11.92
C LEU A 236 -19.11 9.56 -12.09
N THR A 237 -19.04 10.71 -11.43
CA THR A 237 -17.89 11.62 -11.50
C THR A 237 -16.58 10.92 -11.11
N ALA A 238 -16.58 10.09 -10.06
CA ALA A 238 -15.42 9.34 -9.64
C ALA A 238 -14.90 8.38 -10.72
N VAL A 239 -15.81 7.72 -11.44
CA VAL A 239 -15.45 6.83 -12.56
C VAL A 239 -14.86 7.64 -13.71
N LYS A 240 -15.50 8.75 -14.09
CA LYS A 240 -15.01 9.63 -15.17
C LYS A 240 -13.60 10.16 -14.88
N LEU A 241 -13.38 10.68 -13.68
CA LEU A 241 -12.06 11.20 -13.26
C LEU A 241 -11.01 10.10 -13.24
N ARG A 242 -11.36 8.91 -12.75
CA ARG A 242 -10.46 7.77 -12.78
C ARG A 242 -10.10 7.36 -14.22
N ARG A 243 -11.06 7.26 -15.12
CA ARG A 243 -10.81 6.96 -16.54
C ARG A 243 -9.95 8.03 -17.22
N GLU A 244 -10.16 9.29 -16.88
CA GLU A 244 -9.34 10.39 -17.38
C GLU A 244 -7.89 10.24 -16.90
N MET A 245 -7.68 9.98 -15.62
CA MET A 245 -6.36 9.72 -15.04
C MET A 245 -5.66 8.54 -15.74
N GLU A 246 -6.35 7.42 -15.94
CA GLU A 246 -5.79 6.25 -16.65
C GLU A 246 -5.34 6.61 -18.07
N ARG A 247 -6.11 7.43 -18.81
CA ARG A 247 -5.71 7.92 -20.14
C ARG A 247 -4.49 8.84 -20.11
N LEU A 248 -4.42 9.72 -19.12
CA LEU A 248 -3.29 10.66 -18.97
C LEU A 248 -1.98 9.94 -18.69
N PHE A 249 -2.03 8.87 -17.90
CA PHE A 249 -0.86 8.08 -17.50
C PHE A 249 -0.66 6.80 -18.33
N ALA A 250 -1.50 6.56 -19.35
CA ALA A 250 -1.31 5.42 -20.25
C ALA A 250 0.06 5.49 -20.94
N PRO A 251 0.77 4.36 -21.13
CA PRO A 251 2.00 4.31 -21.89
C PRO A 251 1.83 4.91 -23.28
N ALA A 252 2.88 5.56 -23.79
CA ALA A 252 2.83 6.27 -25.10
C ALA A 252 2.36 5.34 -26.24
N ALA A 253 2.71 4.05 -26.22
CA ALA A 253 2.27 3.07 -27.21
C ALA A 253 0.75 2.85 -27.19
N ALA A 254 0.08 2.93 -26.03
CA ALA A 254 -1.37 2.80 -25.94
C ALA A 254 -2.12 4.06 -26.40
N LYS A 255 -1.46 5.23 -26.36
CA LYS A 255 -2.04 6.50 -26.83
C LYS A 255 -2.13 6.57 -28.35
N ILE A 256 -1.24 5.87 -29.09
CA ILE A 256 -1.22 5.85 -30.58
C ILE A 256 -2.32 4.91 -31.11
N ALA A 257 -2.67 3.86 -30.38
CA ALA A 257 -3.71 2.92 -30.78
C ALA A 257 -5.15 3.42 -30.53
N ALA A 258 -5.32 4.50 -29.77
CA ALA A 258 -6.61 5.07 -29.41
C ALA A 258 -6.99 6.33 -30.24
N GLN A 259 -6.13 6.76 -31.15
CA GLN A 259 -6.36 7.82 -32.17
C GLN A 259 -6.73 7.18 -33.53
#